data_5c800d9756dc82e54964fb39810860fe
#
_entry.id   5c800d9756dc82e54964fb39810860fe
#
_cell.length_a   1.000
_cell.length_b   1.000
_cell.length_c   1.000
_cell.angle_alpha   90.00
_cell.angle_beta   90.00
_cell.angle_gamma   90.00
#
_symmetry.space_group_name_H-M   'P 1'
#
loop_
_entity.id
_entity.type
_entity.pdbx_description
1 polymer ?
#
loop_
_entity_poly.entity_id
_entity_poly.type
_entity_poly.pdbx_seq_one_letter_code
_entity_poly.pdbx_strand_id
1 'polypeptide(L)'
;MKALLLILGLCCTLLLPAQTIVRGMPLLSWDQFVEEYLESRGVDEDSPSPIDRGGTTLDFLEDQHQHPLNINLATRQQLLDLSLLTAAQVDSLLAYRSRLRAFASPSELMMVHGIEAQQLRWLSLFVEVGDTLRAQPDWRQQWQTARHTLEYRAQLPLPRSPLFGGNPRQPVDEKHRFLGLPWSNTLRYRVQSRESWRAGLTFDHDIGEPFAAYHNLPFDHTSFFIEKHNISAQRQIILGDYHVQFAQGLLIGHRFGSFIQPYFIDLPRHLTRITPNTSTDETHYLRGAAWQQQTGHWQWTAFASYRALDASFEDGEVKSVYENGYHRNRLELSHRSTLGHYQLGAHAAWKQPQTEWGVGIERNHFSQPFPENKTARGVPSPMVGNNALAISVDFAHYSRRWGLQSEGTINATGATAFAAFLRYQLTASDILLLQLRHFSGHNIAPSARTFQQGSKVQNEMGLLLGYETARWRKLRWQSFAQIYHHPLPTWRAAAPSSGFVLQTLFTYAAHRREQWSLRYRLTSKQQTIPQHAPLLQWVMRQSLRLQHQYSSGAWMWQTNLDG
;
A
#
# COMPACT_ATOMS: atom_id res chain seq x y z
N MET A 1 -8.08 -37.53 23.89
CA MET A 1 -7.19 -36.64 23.09
C MET A 1 -7.22 -36.94 21.59
N LYS A 2 -7.06 -38.19 21.12
CA LYS A 2 -7.08 -38.53 19.68
C LYS A 2 -8.43 -38.30 18.99
N ALA A 3 -9.56 -38.47 19.68
CA ALA A 3 -10.90 -38.22 19.13
C ALA A 3 -11.25 -36.73 19.00
N LEU A 4 -10.69 -35.86 19.87
CA LEU A 4 -10.90 -34.41 19.81
C LEU A 4 -10.14 -33.75 18.64
N LEU A 5 -8.97 -34.27 18.30
CA LEU A 5 -8.19 -33.82 17.14
C LEU A 5 -8.81 -34.24 15.80
N LEU A 6 -9.52 -35.38 15.76
CA LEU A 6 -10.26 -35.84 14.57
C LEU A 6 -11.53 -35.01 14.32
N ILE A 7 -12.21 -34.56 15.37
CA ILE A 7 -13.40 -33.69 15.27
C ILE A 7 -13.01 -32.27 14.84
N LEU A 8 -11.88 -31.72 15.35
CA LEU A 8 -11.36 -30.42 14.88
C LEU A 8 -10.89 -30.50 13.41
N GLY A 9 -10.29 -31.61 12.98
CA GLY A 9 -9.92 -31.80 11.59
C GLY A 9 -11.10 -31.96 10.62
N LEU A 10 -12.23 -32.53 11.07
CA LEU A 10 -13.44 -32.67 10.24
C LEU A 10 -14.27 -31.40 10.15
N CYS A 11 -14.25 -30.55 11.17
CA CYS A 11 -14.96 -29.25 11.12
C CYS A 11 -14.27 -28.22 10.21
N CYS A 12 -12.96 -28.32 9.94
CA CYS A 12 -12.27 -27.44 9.01
C CYS A 12 -12.51 -27.75 7.52
N THR A 13 -13.10 -28.93 7.20
CA THR A 13 -13.30 -29.31 5.80
C THR A 13 -14.69 -28.98 5.23
N LEU A 14 -15.60 -28.38 6.01
CA LEU A 14 -17.00 -28.15 5.58
C LEU A 14 -17.38 -26.69 5.26
N LEU A 15 -16.42 -25.76 5.23
CA LEU A 15 -16.67 -24.38 4.81
C LEU A 15 -15.77 -24.00 3.61
N LEU A 16 -15.85 -24.76 2.53
CA LEU A 16 -15.45 -24.24 1.22
C LEU A 16 -16.58 -23.32 0.75
N PRO A 17 -16.36 -21.99 0.64
CA PRO A 17 -17.30 -21.16 -0.06
C PRO A 17 -17.45 -21.71 -1.48
N ALA A 18 -18.68 -21.85 -1.96
CA ALA A 18 -18.95 -22.21 -3.34
C ALA A 18 -18.39 -21.10 -4.23
N GLN A 19 -17.12 -21.24 -4.63
CA GLN A 19 -16.47 -20.33 -5.55
C GLN A 19 -17.14 -20.52 -6.92
N THR A 20 -17.70 -19.43 -7.42
CA THR A 20 -18.36 -19.40 -8.73
C THR A 20 -17.30 -19.68 -9.79
N ILE A 21 -17.32 -20.85 -10.39
CA ILE A 21 -16.38 -21.28 -11.42
C ILE A 21 -16.59 -20.39 -12.65
N VAL A 22 -15.66 -19.53 -12.95
CA VAL A 22 -15.56 -18.89 -14.27
C VAL A 22 -15.09 -19.98 -15.23
N ARG A 23 -16.01 -20.52 -16.06
CA ARG A 23 -15.74 -21.62 -16.99
C ARG A 23 -14.49 -21.32 -17.83
N GLY A 24 -13.45 -22.12 -17.65
CA GLY A 24 -12.25 -22.14 -18.49
C GLY A 24 -11.01 -21.41 -17.93
N MET A 25 -11.07 -20.77 -16.76
CA MET A 25 -9.89 -20.25 -16.06
C MET A 25 -9.56 -21.10 -14.85
N PRO A 26 -8.27 -21.41 -14.59
CA PRO A 26 -7.88 -22.07 -13.35
C PRO A 26 -8.22 -21.16 -12.16
N LEU A 27 -8.80 -21.77 -11.11
CA LEU A 27 -9.07 -21.08 -9.85
C LEU A 27 -7.74 -20.58 -9.29
N LEU A 28 -7.65 -19.28 -9.02
CA LEU A 28 -6.52 -18.67 -8.37
C LEU A 28 -6.78 -18.70 -6.86
N SER A 29 -5.84 -19.26 -6.07
CA SER A 29 -5.91 -19.14 -4.62
C SER A 29 -5.40 -17.76 -4.16
N TRP A 30 -5.76 -17.36 -2.93
CA TRP A 30 -5.24 -16.12 -2.34
C TRP A 30 -3.71 -16.11 -2.29
N ASP A 31 -3.09 -17.20 -1.84
CA ASP A 31 -1.64 -17.30 -1.73
C ASP A 31 -0.93 -17.18 -3.08
N GLN A 32 -1.50 -17.82 -4.11
CA GLN A 32 -1.00 -17.69 -5.49
C GLN A 32 -1.15 -16.26 -6.02
N PHE A 33 -2.26 -15.60 -5.71
CA PHE A 33 -2.46 -14.20 -6.07
C PHE A 33 -1.41 -13.32 -5.40
N VAL A 34 -1.18 -13.49 -4.10
CA VAL A 34 -0.18 -12.73 -3.34
C VAL A 34 1.22 -12.89 -3.93
N GLU A 35 1.61 -14.12 -4.23
CA GLU A 35 2.90 -14.42 -4.85
C GLU A 35 3.01 -13.76 -6.24
N GLU A 36 2.05 -13.99 -7.14
CA GLU A 36 2.01 -13.36 -8.46
C GLU A 36 1.97 -11.82 -8.37
N TYR A 37 1.22 -11.28 -7.42
CA TYR A 37 1.07 -9.85 -7.22
C TYR A 37 2.37 -9.21 -6.71
N LEU A 38 3.01 -9.77 -5.68
CA LEU A 38 4.28 -9.29 -5.13
C LEU A 38 5.39 -9.41 -6.17
N GLU A 39 5.47 -10.55 -6.86
CA GLU A 39 6.41 -10.75 -7.94
C GLU A 39 6.17 -9.76 -9.07
N SER A 40 4.90 -9.57 -9.44
CA SER A 40 4.51 -8.58 -10.40
C SER A 40 4.94 -7.19 -9.95
N ARG A 41 5.07 -6.85 -8.70
CA ARG A 41 5.55 -5.59 -8.13
C ARG A 41 7.07 -5.56 -7.90
N GLY A 42 7.77 -6.67 -8.16
CA GLY A 42 9.22 -6.79 -7.97
C GLY A 42 9.63 -6.59 -6.51
N VAL A 43 8.78 -6.92 -5.58
CA VAL A 43 9.11 -6.95 -4.15
C VAL A 43 10.00 -8.16 -3.94
N ASP A 44 11.24 -7.92 -3.51
CA ASP A 44 12.17 -9.00 -3.18
C ASP A 44 11.73 -9.64 -1.85
N GLU A 45 11.71 -10.97 -1.81
CA GLU A 45 11.45 -11.74 -0.57
C GLU A 45 12.46 -11.42 0.54
N ASP A 46 13.65 -10.97 0.16
CA ASP A 46 14.74 -10.55 1.07
C ASP A 46 14.56 -9.11 1.61
N SER A 47 13.47 -8.43 1.33
CA SER A 47 13.23 -7.09 1.91
C SER A 47 13.14 -7.20 3.44
N PRO A 48 13.96 -6.44 4.18
CA PRO A 48 14.11 -6.62 5.63
C PRO A 48 12.90 -6.20 6.46
N SER A 49 11.92 -5.55 5.85
CA SER A 49 10.74 -5.01 6.54
C SER A 49 9.45 -5.60 5.99
N PRO A 50 8.49 -6.00 6.85
CA PRO A 50 7.13 -6.35 6.42
C PRO A 50 6.43 -5.22 5.64
N ILE A 51 6.77 -3.96 5.96
CA ILE A 51 6.29 -2.76 5.27
C ILE A 51 6.78 -2.73 3.82
N ASP A 52 8.04 -3.13 3.58
CA ASP A 52 8.63 -3.22 2.25
C ASP A 52 8.00 -4.34 1.40
N ARG A 53 7.36 -5.32 2.03
CA ARG A 53 6.63 -6.42 1.37
C ARG A 53 5.20 -6.09 0.97
N GLY A 54 4.77 -4.84 1.08
CA GLY A 54 3.43 -4.40 0.67
C GLY A 54 2.32 -4.70 1.69
N GLY A 55 2.65 -4.85 2.98
CA GLY A 55 1.75 -5.31 4.04
C GLY A 55 0.37 -4.64 4.02
N THR A 56 0.28 -3.32 4.07
CA THR A 56 -1.03 -2.63 4.10
C THR A 56 -1.80 -2.71 2.79
N THR A 57 -1.13 -2.77 1.63
CA THR A 57 -1.80 -2.98 0.34
C THR A 57 -2.36 -4.40 0.27
N LEU A 58 -1.61 -5.39 0.73
CA LEU A 58 -2.06 -6.77 0.80
C LEU A 58 -3.20 -6.93 1.80
N ASP A 59 -3.12 -6.30 2.97
CA ASP A 59 -4.20 -6.31 3.96
C ASP A 59 -5.50 -5.69 3.39
N PHE A 60 -5.40 -4.60 2.63
CA PHE A 60 -6.55 -4.04 1.92
C PHE A 60 -7.09 -5.00 0.86
N LEU A 61 -6.23 -5.64 0.08
CA LEU A 61 -6.65 -6.61 -0.92
C LEU A 61 -7.22 -7.88 -0.27
N GLU A 62 -6.66 -8.34 0.86
CA GLU A 62 -7.21 -9.45 1.65
C GLU A 62 -8.62 -9.12 2.14
N ASP A 63 -8.83 -7.90 2.65
CA ASP A 63 -10.16 -7.43 3.02
C ASP A 63 -11.14 -7.44 1.85
N GLN A 64 -10.70 -6.94 0.68
CA GLN A 64 -11.54 -6.95 -0.52
C GLN A 64 -11.77 -8.36 -1.08
N HIS A 65 -10.84 -9.29 -0.90
CA HIS A 65 -11.03 -10.69 -1.25
C HIS A 65 -12.08 -11.37 -0.36
N GLN A 66 -12.05 -11.08 0.94
CA GLN A 66 -13.07 -11.57 1.88
C GLN A 66 -14.44 -10.91 1.65
N HIS A 67 -14.46 -9.69 1.10
CA HIS A 67 -15.65 -8.88 0.86
C HIS A 67 -15.68 -8.37 -0.60
N PRO A 68 -15.93 -9.25 -1.58
CA PRO A 68 -15.89 -8.88 -2.98
C PRO A 68 -16.87 -7.75 -3.33
N LEU A 69 -16.43 -6.87 -4.24
CA LEU A 69 -17.26 -5.77 -4.73
C LEU A 69 -18.35 -6.29 -5.67
N ASN A 70 -19.59 -5.82 -5.47
CA ASN A 70 -20.62 -6.04 -6.48
C ASN A 70 -20.30 -5.21 -7.73
N ILE A 71 -19.91 -5.89 -8.82
CA ILE A 71 -19.49 -5.24 -10.08
C ILE A 71 -20.58 -4.35 -10.67
N ASN A 72 -21.87 -4.67 -10.41
CA ASN A 72 -23.00 -3.90 -10.90
C ASN A 72 -23.20 -2.57 -10.16
N LEU A 73 -22.71 -2.48 -8.93
CA LEU A 73 -22.80 -1.30 -8.07
C LEU A 73 -21.47 -0.59 -7.89
N ALA A 74 -20.36 -1.29 -8.14
CA ALA A 74 -19.02 -0.76 -7.93
C ALA A 74 -18.83 0.58 -8.64
N THR A 75 -18.34 1.55 -7.88
CA THR A 75 -17.99 2.86 -8.41
C THR A 75 -16.66 2.79 -9.17
N ARG A 76 -16.42 3.78 -10.04
CA ARG A 76 -15.12 3.93 -10.71
C ARG A 76 -13.97 3.92 -9.70
N GLN A 77 -14.16 4.63 -8.59
CA GLN A 77 -13.15 4.74 -7.55
C GLN A 77 -12.85 3.39 -6.89
N GLN A 78 -13.87 2.63 -6.49
CA GLN A 78 -13.70 1.32 -5.88
C GLN A 78 -12.94 0.34 -6.79
N LEU A 79 -13.25 0.34 -8.09
CA LEU A 79 -12.52 -0.49 -9.07
C LEU A 79 -11.07 -0.05 -9.25
N LEU A 80 -10.81 1.24 -9.20
CA LEU A 80 -9.47 1.79 -9.23
C LEU A 80 -8.70 1.46 -7.94
N ASP A 81 -9.34 1.41 -6.79
CA ASP A 81 -8.71 1.12 -5.50
C ASP A 81 -8.12 -0.28 -5.41
N LEU A 82 -8.70 -1.25 -6.12
CA LEU A 82 -8.14 -2.61 -6.23
C LEU A 82 -6.72 -2.63 -6.80
N SER A 83 -6.30 -1.60 -7.52
CA SER A 83 -4.98 -1.52 -8.14
C SER A 83 -4.68 -2.63 -9.18
N LEU A 84 -5.70 -3.24 -9.76
CA LEU A 84 -5.60 -4.34 -10.71
C LEU A 84 -5.84 -3.92 -12.16
N LEU A 85 -6.58 -2.83 -12.37
CA LEU A 85 -6.96 -2.32 -13.69
C LEU A 85 -6.47 -0.88 -13.87
N THR A 86 -6.12 -0.53 -15.10
CA THR A 86 -5.85 0.86 -15.49
C THR A 86 -7.13 1.69 -15.51
N ALA A 87 -7.01 3.01 -15.44
CA ALA A 87 -8.16 3.91 -15.56
C ALA A 87 -8.95 3.68 -16.87
N ALA A 88 -8.24 3.46 -17.99
CA ALA A 88 -8.87 3.18 -19.28
C ALA A 88 -9.63 1.84 -19.28
N GLN A 89 -9.08 0.81 -18.62
CA GLN A 89 -9.76 -0.48 -18.48
C GLN A 89 -10.99 -0.39 -17.60
N VAL A 90 -10.91 0.35 -16.48
CA VAL A 90 -12.07 0.63 -15.62
C VAL A 90 -13.14 1.40 -16.40
N ASP A 91 -12.77 2.40 -17.18
CA ASP A 91 -13.72 3.16 -18.01
C ASP A 91 -14.36 2.27 -19.09
N SER A 92 -13.59 1.35 -19.70
CA SER A 92 -14.11 0.34 -20.64
C SER A 92 -15.10 -0.62 -19.96
N LEU A 93 -14.81 -1.05 -18.73
CA LEU A 93 -15.69 -1.91 -17.93
C LEU A 93 -16.99 -1.19 -17.59
N LEU A 94 -16.92 0.04 -17.13
CA LEU A 94 -18.10 0.86 -16.82
C LEU A 94 -18.94 1.16 -18.07
N ALA A 95 -18.30 1.45 -19.21
CA ALA A 95 -18.98 1.63 -20.49
C ALA A 95 -19.69 0.34 -20.95
N TYR A 96 -19.06 -0.81 -20.79
CA TYR A 96 -19.66 -2.10 -21.06
C TYR A 96 -20.89 -2.35 -20.16
N ARG A 97 -20.75 -2.13 -18.85
CA ARG A 97 -21.85 -2.22 -17.89
C ARG A 97 -23.03 -1.32 -18.25
N SER A 98 -22.76 -0.08 -18.66
CA SER A 98 -23.84 0.87 -19.04
C SER A 98 -24.62 0.42 -20.27
N ARG A 99 -23.99 -0.30 -21.21
CA ARG A 99 -24.66 -0.84 -22.41
C ARG A 99 -25.58 -2.00 -22.08
N LEU A 100 -25.15 -2.90 -21.18
CA LEU A 100 -25.91 -4.09 -20.79
C LEU A 100 -26.89 -3.82 -19.64
N ARG A 101 -26.83 -2.65 -18.99
CA ARG A 101 -27.48 -2.27 -17.75
C ARG A 101 -26.95 -3.00 -16.50
N ALA A 102 -26.53 -4.25 -16.62
CA ALA A 102 -25.89 -5.03 -15.56
C ALA A 102 -25.12 -6.21 -16.14
N PHE A 103 -24.09 -6.68 -15.43
CA PHE A 103 -23.48 -7.98 -15.68
C PHE A 103 -24.38 -9.07 -15.12
N ALA A 104 -24.61 -10.13 -15.89
CA ALA A 104 -25.38 -11.31 -15.46
C ALA A 104 -24.46 -12.39 -14.88
N SER A 105 -23.18 -12.42 -15.28
CA SER A 105 -22.21 -13.39 -14.78
C SER A 105 -20.77 -12.83 -14.77
N PRO A 106 -19.88 -13.34 -13.91
CA PRO A 106 -18.46 -12.93 -13.91
C PRO A 106 -17.74 -13.24 -15.23
N SER A 107 -18.20 -14.23 -16.00
CA SER A 107 -17.61 -14.58 -17.30
C SER A 107 -17.78 -13.48 -18.36
N GLU A 108 -18.74 -12.59 -18.21
CA GLU A 108 -18.94 -11.45 -19.12
C GLU A 108 -17.80 -10.42 -19.02
N LEU A 109 -17.02 -10.41 -17.93
CA LEU A 109 -15.83 -9.58 -17.81
C LEU A 109 -14.80 -9.90 -18.91
N MET A 110 -14.80 -11.12 -19.45
CA MET A 110 -13.95 -11.50 -20.58
C MET A 110 -14.29 -10.77 -21.89
N MET A 111 -15.48 -10.20 -21.98
CA MET A 111 -15.93 -9.43 -23.15
C MET A 111 -15.53 -7.95 -23.08
N VAL A 112 -15.01 -7.50 -21.95
CA VAL A 112 -14.54 -6.11 -21.79
C VAL A 112 -13.22 -5.93 -22.51
N HIS A 113 -13.22 -5.03 -23.48
CA HIS A 113 -12.04 -4.80 -24.32
C HIS A 113 -10.88 -4.20 -23.51
N GLY A 114 -9.68 -4.75 -23.71
CA GLY A 114 -8.44 -4.21 -23.17
C GLY A 114 -8.05 -4.76 -21.78
N ILE A 115 -8.82 -5.68 -21.20
CA ILE A 115 -8.44 -6.37 -19.97
C ILE A 115 -7.73 -7.69 -20.33
N GLU A 116 -6.55 -7.90 -19.73
CA GLU A 116 -5.75 -9.10 -19.98
C GLU A 116 -6.23 -10.30 -19.16
N ALA A 117 -5.93 -11.52 -19.63
CA ALA A 117 -6.36 -12.76 -18.96
C ALA A 117 -5.85 -12.86 -17.51
N GLN A 118 -4.64 -12.41 -17.23
CA GLN A 118 -4.09 -12.37 -15.87
C GLN A 118 -4.84 -11.39 -14.97
N GLN A 119 -5.12 -10.18 -15.49
CA GLN A 119 -5.89 -9.17 -14.76
C GLN A 119 -7.32 -9.65 -14.47
N LEU A 120 -7.94 -10.39 -15.39
CA LEU A 120 -9.25 -10.99 -15.18
C LEU A 120 -9.23 -12.06 -14.10
N ARG A 121 -8.19 -12.91 -14.08
CA ARG A 121 -7.99 -13.90 -13.00
C ARG A 121 -7.89 -13.21 -11.65
N TRP A 122 -7.07 -12.17 -11.56
CA TRP A 122 -6.91 -11.40 -10.33
C TRP A 122 -8.23 -10.72 -9.93
N LEU A 123 -8.87 -10.02 -10.88
CA LEU A 123 -10.12 -9.30 -10.61
C LEU A 123 -11.23 -10.24 -10.11
N SER A 124 -11.28 -11.50 -10.60
CA SER A 124 -12.29 -12.47 -10.18
C SER A 124 -12.27 -12.83 -8.69
N LEU A 125 -11.15 -12.56 -7.99
CA LEU A 125 -11.04 -12.72 -6.54
C LEU A 125 -11.72 -11.59 -5.76
N PHE A 126 -11.94 -10.44 -6.39
CA PHE A 126 -12.33 -9.19 -5.73
C PHE A 126 -13.70 -8.67 -6.16
N VAL A 127 -14.34 -9.33 -7.11
CA VAL A 127 -15.66 -8.91 -7.61
C VAL A 127 -16.65 -10.05 -7.63
N GLU A 128 -17.89 -9.72 -7.32
CA GLU A 128 -19.04 -10.61 -7.46
C GLU A 128 -20.13 -9.97 -8.32
N VAL A 129 -21.00 -10.78 -8.90
CA VAL A 129 -22.17 -10.30 -9.62
C VAL A 129 -23.36 -10.39 -8.69
N GLY A 130 -23.86 -9.24 -8.28
CA GLY A 130 -25.03 -9.10 -7.41
C GLY A 130 -26.15 -8.32 -8.09
N ASP A 131 -27.32 -8.29 -7.45
CA ASP A 131 -28.47 -7.53 -7.91
C ASP A 131 -28.19 -6.02 -7.99
N THR A 132 -28.86 -5.36 -8.92
CA THR A 132 -28.94 -3.89 -8.98
C THR A 132 -29.83 -3.36 -7.85
N LEU A 133 -29.58 -2.13 -7.44
CA LEU A 133 -30.15 -1.42 -6.28
C LEU A 133 -31.58 -1.84 -5.90
N ARG A 134 -31.72 -2.33 -4.69
CA ARG A 134 -33.02 -2.42 -3.96
C ARG A 134 -33.18 -1.17 -3.08
N ALA A 135 -34.46 -0.86 -2.73
CA ALA A 135 -34.79 0.15 -1.72
C ALA A 135 -33.96 -0.14 -0.44
N GLN A 136 -33.35 0.88 0.15
CA GLN A 136 -32.50 0.68 1.34
C GLN A 136 -33.34 0.07 2.47
N PRO A 137 -33.04 -1.13 2.92
CA PRO A 137 -33.78 -1.76 4.03
C PRO A 137 -33.51 -0.99 5.33
N ASP A 138 -34.40 -1.14 6.30
CA ASP A 138 -34.23 -0.60 7.66
C ASP A 138 -32.90 -1.10 8.28
N TRP A 139 -32.28 -0.31 9.19
CA TRP A 139 -30.99 -0.62 9.80
C TRP A 139 -30.95 -2.00 10.49
N ARG A 140 -32.07 -2.48 11.05
CA ARG A 140 -32.20 -3.81 11.65
C ARG A 140 -32.09 -4.92 10.60
N GLN A 141 -32.73 -4.75 9.46
CA GLN A 141 -32.61 -5.66 8.33
C GLN A 141 -31.20 -5.65 7.75
N GLN A 142 -30.59 -4.46 7.63
CA GLN A 142 -29.20 -4.34 7.16
C GLN A 142 -28.23 -5.09 8.07
N TRP A 143 -28.40 -5.00 9.40
CA TRP A 143 -27.59 -5.73 10.37
C TRP A 143 -27.79 -7.25 10.29
N GLN A 144 -29.03 -7.70 10.21
CA GLN A 144 -29.36 -9.14 10.12
C GLN A 144 -28.89 -9.78 8.81
N THR A 145 -28.83 -9.02 7.71
CA THR A 145 -28.38 -9.47 6.40
C THR A 145 -26.92 -9.12 6.14
N ALA A 146 -26.24 -8.45 7.06
CA ALA A 146 -24.83 -8.13 6.97
C ALA A 146 -23.98 -9.40 7.00
N ARG A 147 -22.86 -9.36 6.31
CA ARG A 147 -21.84 -10.40 6.39
C ARG A 147 -20.97 -10.12 7.61
N HIS A 148 -20.87 -11.11 8.49
CA HIS A 148 -20.01 -11.08 9.66
C HIS A 148 -18.81 -12.00 9.43
N THR A 149 -17.62 -11.50 9.66
CA THR A 149 -16.37 -12.27 9.54
C THR A 149 -15.61 -12.13 10.85
N LEU A 150 -15.21 -13.25 11.41
CA LEU A 150 -14.33 -13.34 12.57
C LEU A 150 -13.10 -14.15 12.16
N GLU A 151 -11.93 -13.53 12.24
CA GLU A 151 -10.64 -14.16 11.95
C GLU A 151 -9.79 -14.15 13.22
N TYR A 152 -9.20 -15.29 13.52
CA TYR A 152 -8.17 -15.41 14.54
C TYR A 152 -6.96 -16.07 13.95
N ARG A 153 -5.79 -15.40 14.06
CA ARG A 153 -4.50 -15.88 13.60
C ARG A 153 -3.55 -15.94 14.78
N ALA A 154 -2.85 -17.06 14.96
CA ALA A 154 -1.78 -17.22 15.93
C ALA A 154 -0.53 -17.73 15.20
N GLN A 155 0.63 -17.14 15.49
CA GLN A 155 1.90 -17.54 14.88
C GLN A 155 2.95 -17.78 15.97
N LEU A 156 3.59 -18.95 15.91
CA LEU A 156 4.69 -19.33 16.78
C LEU A 156 5.94 -19.59 15.92
N PRO A 157 6.91 -18.67 15.87
CA PRO A 157 8.14 -18.90 15.12
C PRO A 157 9.04 -19.91 15.80
N LEU A 158 9.63 -20.78 15.01
CA LEU A 158 10.63 -21.75 15.44
C LEU A 158 11.91 -21.59 14.61
N PRO A 159 13.10 -21.55 15.22
CA PRO A 159 13.36 -21.58 16.67
C PRO A 159 12.97 -20.29 17.40
N ARG A 160 12.79 -20.37 18.72
CA ARG A 160 12.49 -19.22 19.58
C ARG A 160 13.63 -18.20 19.56
N SER A 161 13.31 -16.91 19.50
CA SER A 161 14.30 -15.83 19.53
C SER A 161 15.17 -15.87 20.80
N PRO A 162 16.50 -15.66 20.68
CA PRO A 162 17.41 -15.54 21.83
C PRO A 162 17.02 -14.40 22.80
N LEU A 163 16.31 -13.38 22.33
CA LEU A 163 15.91 -12.21 23.12
C LEU A 163 14.93 -12.54 24.26
N PHE A 164 14.32 -13.72 24.27
CA PHE A 164 13.56 -14.19 25.42
C PHE A 164 14.45 -14.60 26.61
N GLY A 165 15.77 -14.67 26.40
CA GLY A 165 16.72 -15.16 27.41
C GLY A 165 16.70 -16.68 27.55
N GLY A 166 17.46 -17.17 28.51
CA GLY A 166 17.55 -18.63 28.82
C GLY A 166 18.78 -19.31 28.24
N ASN A 167 19.60 -18.62 27.43
CA ASN A 167 20.90 -19.16 27.03
C ASN A 167 22.03 -18.53 27.87
N PRO A 168 22.68 -19.28 28.80
CA PRO A 168 23.75 -18.73 29.63
C PRO A 168 24.97 -18.25 28.83
N ARG A 169 25.15 -18.76 27.60
CA ARG A 169 26.27 -18.38 26.71
C ARG A 169 26.02 -17.09 25.94
N GLN A 170 24.78 -16.60 25.93
CA GLN A 170 24.40 -15.34 25.28
C GLN A 170 23.47 -14.57 26.23
N PRO A 171 24.02 -13.90 27.25
CA PRO A 171 23.21 -13.06 28.16
C PRO A 171 22.60 -11.91 27.37
N VAL A 172 21.29 -11.72 27.53
CA VAL A 172 20.54 -10.58 26.94
C VAL A 172 20.48 -9.48 27.99
N ASP A 173 20.83 -8.25 27.60
CA ASP A 173 20.65 -7.08 28.45
C ASP A 173 19.17 -6.95 28.84
N GLU A 174 18.90 -6.67 30.12
CA GLU A 174 17.55 -6.55 30.65
C GLU A 174 16.69 -5.50 29.93
N LYS A 175 17.32 -4.42 29.39
CA LYS A 175 16.61 -3.40 28.63
C LYS A 175 16.05 -3.92 27.30
N HIS A 176 16.72 -4.90 26.70
CA HIS A 176 16.38 -5.47 25.39
C HIS A 176 15.70 -6.83 25.48
N ARG A 177 15.59 -7.39 26.72
CA ARG A 177 14.93 -8.67 26.94
C ARG A 177 13.44 -8.56 26.69
N PHE A 178 12.89 -9.50 25.90
CA PHE A 178 11.45 -9.58 25.65
C PHE A 178 10.69 -9.93 26.93
N LEU A 179 9.60 -9.19 27.17
CA LEU A 179 8.80 -9.26 28.40
C LEU A 179 7.59 -10.17 28.26
N GLY A 180 7.16 -10.41 27.03
CA GLY A 180 5.90 -11.08 26.73
C GLY A 180 6.03 -12.49 26.17
N LEU A 181 5.06 -12.88 25.36
CA LEU A 181 4.87 -14.24 24.86
C LEU A 181 5.69 -14.48 23.57
N PRO A 182 6.14 -15.75 23.31
CA PRO A 182 6.92 -16.09 22.12
C PRO A 182 6.06 -16.31 20.86
N TRP A 183 4.85 -15.89 20.84
CA TRP A 183 3.89 -16.00 19.77
C TRP A 183 3.21 -14.66 19.50
N SER A 184 2.70 -14.45 18.29
CA SER A 184 1.82 -13.33 17.95
C SER A 184 0.38 -13.81 17.82
N ASN A 185 -0.56 -12.88 18.06
CA ASN A 185 -1.98 -13.12 17.95
C ASN A 185 -2.65 -11.95 17.27
N THR A 186 -3.47 -12.22 16.27
CA THR A 186 -4.32 -11.23 15.61
C THR A 186 -5.77 -11.70 15.70
N LEU A 187 -6.67 -10.84 16.19
CA LEU A 187 -8.11 -11.07 16.19
C LEU A 187 -8.78 -9.95 15.41
N ARG A 188 -9.49 -10.30 14.34
CA ARG A 188 -10.22 -9.35 13.50
C ARG A 188 -11.70 -9.71 13.48
N TYR A 189 -12.54 -8.72 13.73
CA TYR A 189 -13.97 -8.83 13.52
C TYR A 189 -14.43 -7.75 12.55
N ARG A 190 -15.14 -8.16 11.52
CA ARG A 190 -15.67 -7.28 10.51
C ARG A 190 -17.12 -7.55 10.24
N VAL A 191 -17.87 -6.50 9.98
CA VAL A 191 -19.26 -6.56 9.59
C VAL A 191 -19.48 -5.61 8.43
N GLN A 192 -20.12 -6.11 7.39
CA GLN A 192 -20.39 -5.35 6.17
C GLN A 192 -21.83 -5.54 5.73
N SER A 193 -22.55 -4.44 5.62
CA SER A 193 -23.81 -4.39 4.91
C SER A 193 -23.54 -4.41 3.40
N ARG A 194 -24.44 -5.01 2.64
CA ARG A 194 -24.27 -5.13 1.18
C ARG A 194 -24.08 -3.81 0.45
N GLU A 195 -24.56 -2.68 0.98
CA GLU A 195 -24.69 -1.45 0.18
C GLU A 195 -24.36 -0.14 0.91
N SER A 196 -24.31 -0.08 2.25
CA SER A 196 -24.34 1.23 2.89
C SER A 196 -23.33 1.49 4.00
N TRP A 197 -22.85 0.49 4.71
CA TRP A 197 -21.91 0.67 5.80
C TRP A 197 -21.08 -0.59 6.04
N ARG A 198 -19.91 -0.38 6.59
CA ARG A 198 -19.07 -1.44 7.16
C ARG A 198 -18.39 -0.96 8.43
N ALA A 199 -18.05 -1.90 9.30
CA ALA A 199 -17.31 -1.61 10.52
C ALA A 199 -16.32 -2.75 10.80
N GLY A 200 -15.24 -2.43 11.48
CA GLY A 200 -14.20 -3.39 11.83
C GLY A 200 -13.57 -3.09 13.17
N LEU A 201 -13.12 -4.18 13.82
CA LEU A 201 -12.28 -4.18 15.01
C LEU A 201 -11.10 -5.09 14.74
N THR A 202 -9.89 -4.61 15.00
CA THR A 202 -8.66 -5.38 14.89
C THR A 202 -7.90 -5.27 16.19
N PHE A 203 -7.49 -6.41 16.73
CA PHE A 203 -6.64 -6.51 17.90
C PHE A 203 -5.39 -7.25 17.46
N ASP A 204 -4.22 -6.70 17.76
CA ASP A 204 -2.95 -7.29 17.41
C ASP A 204 -2.00 -7.33 18.60
N HIS A 205 -1.15 -8.35 18.62
CA HIS A 205 -0.16 -8.58 19.64
C HIS A 205 1.06 -9.26 19.01
N ASP A 206 2.16 -8.56 19.01
CA ASP A 206 3.40 -9.02 18.42
C ASP A 206 4.20 -9.97 19.34
N ILE A 207 5.14 -10.68 18.70
CA ILE A 207 6.03 -11.62 19.40
C ILE A 207 6.91 -10.87 20.38
N GLY A 208 6.83 -11.24 21.67
CA GLY A 208 7.65 -10.64 22.72
C GLY A 208 6.97 -9.52 23.47
N GLU A 209 5.81 -9.09 23.05
CA GLU A 209 5.03 -8.10 23.77
C GLU A 209 4.33 -8.68 24.99
N PRO A 210 4.16 -7.89 26.06
CA PRO A 210 3.44 -8.32 27.26
C PRO A 210 1.93 -8.34 27.03
N PHE A 211 1.31 -9.51 27.20
CA PHE A 211 -0.13 -9.70 27.09
C PHE A 211 -0.81 -9.37 28.42
N ALA A 212 -1.78 -8.47 28.42
CA ALA A 212 -2.53 -8.02 29.60
C ALA A 212 -1.65 -7.51 30.75
N ALA A 213 -0.46 -7.00 30.44
CA ALA A 213 0.47 -6.46 31.42
C ALA A 213 0.99 -5.08 31.00
N TYR A 214 1.50 -4.30 31.98
CA TYR A 214 2.09 -2.97 31.83
C TYR A 214 1.14 -1.85 31.35
N HIS A 215 0.03 -2.12 30.64
CA HIS A 215 -0.93 -1.10 30.19
C HIS A 215 -2.38 -1.58 30.17
N ASN A 216 -2.70 -2.64 30.89
CA ASN A 216 -4.07 -3.10 31.17
C ASN A 216 -4.90 -3.58 29.97
N LEU A 217 -4.42 -3.55 28.75
CA LEU A 217 -5.10 -4.14 27.60
C LEU A 217 -4.48 -5.47 27.22
N PRO A 218 -5.30 -6.49 26.87
CA PRO A 218 -4.78 -7.79 26.43
C PRO A 218 -3.93 -7.70 25.16
N PHE A 219 -4.27 -6.79 24.25
CA PHE A 219 -3.56 -6.57 23.00
C PHE A 219 -2.86 -5.22 23.03
N ASP A 220 -1.66 -5.17 22.47
CA ASP A 220 -0.88 -3.94 22.39
C ASP A 220 -1.50 -2.96 21.42
N HIS A 221 -1.89 -3.43 20.26
CA HIS A 221 -2.55 -2.64 19.23
C HIS A 221 -4.04 -2.91 19.16
N THR A 222 -4.81 -1.84 19.02
CA THR A 222 -6.26 -1.90 18.80
C THR A 222 -6.65 -0.88 17.74
N SER A 223 -7.24 -1.35 16.66
CA SER A 223 -7.77 -0.53 15.58
C SER A 223 -9.27 -0.75 15.42
N PHE A 224 -10.00 0.31 15.10
CA PHE A 224 -11.43 0.24 14.82
C PHE A 224 -11.86 1.26 13.79
N PHE A 225 -12.86 0.93 13.00
CA PHE A 225 -13.48 1.88 12.09
C PHE A 225 -14.98 1.63 11.92
N ILE A 226 -15.68 2.69 11.56
CA ILE A 226 -17.06 2.67 11.06
C ILE A 226 -17.08 3.52 9.80
N GLU A 227 -17.51 2.93 8.71
CA GLU A 227 -17.63 3.60 7.42
C GLU A 227 -19.07 3.59 6.96
N LYS A 228 -19.54 4.72 6.46
CA LYS A 228 -20.84 4.85 5.81
C LYS A 228 -20.69 5.39 4.40
N HIS A 229 -21.18 4.63 3.45
CA HIS A 229 -21.30 5.02 2.05
C HIS A 229 -22.74 5.41 1.72
N ASN A 230 -22.91 6.53 1.01
CA ASN A 230 -24.18 6.86 0.36
C ASN A 230 -23.92 6.99 -1.15
N ILE A 231 -24.26 5.94 -1.89
CA ILE A 231 -24.01 5.85 -3.33
C ILE A 231 -24.76 6.94 -4.08
N SER A 232 -26.03 7.19 -3.71
CA SER A 232 -26.87 8.19 -4.38
C SER A 232 -26.36 9.62 -4.18
N ALA A 233 -25.85 9.93 -2.98
CA ALA A 233 -25.26 11.23 -2.66
C ALA A 233 -23.76 11.29 -2.95
N GLN A 234 -23.15 10.22 -3.44
CA GLN A 234 -21.70 10.11 -3.66
C GLN A 234 -20.88 10.59 -2.45
N ARG A 235 -21.31 10.18 -1.25
CA ARG A 235 -20.74 10.62 0.02
C ARG A 235 -20.22 9.43 0.82
N GLN A 236 -19.04 9.60 1.39
CA GLN A 236 -18.36 8.65 2.26
C GLN A 236 -17.95 9.34 3.56
N ILE A 237 -18.17 8.69 4.69
CA ILE A 237 -17.74 9.13 6.02
C ILE A 237 -17.06 7.95 6.69
N ILE A 238 -15.91 8.19 7.31
CA ILE A 238 -15.20 7.21 8.11
C ILE A 238 -14.94 7.81 9.48
N LEU A 239 -15.24 7.04 10.52
CA LEU A 239 -14.92 7.34 11.91
C LEU A 239 -14.02 6.23 12.47
N GLY A 240 -13.04 6.59 13.28
CA GLY A 240 -12.05 5.66 13.84
C GLY A 240 -10.74 5.73 13.09
N ASP A 241 -10.21 4.57 12.67
CA ASP A 241 -8.90 4.46 12.02
C ASP A 241 -9.06 4.40 10.49
N TYR A 242 -8.31 5.25 9.80
CA TYR A 242 -8.46 5.43 8.36
C TYR A 242 -7.15 5.89 7.71
N HIS A 243 -7.15 5.85 6.38
CA HIS A 243 -6.09 6.39 5.53
C HIS A 243 -6.66 7.47 4.62
N VAL A 244 -5.83 8.45 4.30
CA VAL A 244 -6.12 9.50 3.34
C VAL A 244 -5.01 9.55 2.30
N GLN A 245 -5.36 9.77 1.06
CA GLN A 245 -4.43 10.09 0.00
C GLN A 245 -4.95 11.27 -0.79
N PHE A 246 -4.11 12.26 -1.02
CA PHE A 246 -4.34 13.34 -1.98
C PHE A 246 -3.41 13.15 -3.18
N ALA A 247 -3.99 13.20 -4.36
CA ALA A 247 -3.30 13.15 -5.65
C ALA A 247 -2.14 12.12 -5.72
N GLN A 248 -0.90 12.55 -5.91
CA GLN A 248 0.31 11.73 -5.98
C GLN A 248 0.87 11.35 -4.59
N GLY A 249 0.36 11.98 -3.52
CA GLY A 249 0.79 11.76 -2.16
C GLY A 249 1.96 12.63 -1.71
N LEU A 250 2.21 13.76 -2.37
CA LEU A 250 3.24 14.71 -1.94
C LEU A 250 2.81 15.50 -0.69
N LEU A 251 1.53 15.72 -0.51
CA LEU A 251 0.98 16.34 0.69
C LEU A 251 0.67 15.29 1.74
N ILE A 252 -0.20 14.36 1.43
CA ILE A 252 -0.53 13.19 2.24
C ILE A 252 -0.71 11.97 1.36
N GLY A 253 -0.04 10.88 1.71
CA GLY A 253 -0.07 9.64 0.95
C GLY A 253 -0.15 8.42 1.83
N HIS A 254 -0.81 7.38 1.31
CA HIS A 254 -0.97 6.10 1.99
C HIS A 254 -0.35 4.96 1.19
N ARG A 255 0.55 5.23 0.26
CA ARG A 255 1.12 4.16 -0.56
C ARG A 255 2.23 3.44 0.17
N PHE A 256 2.01 2.14 0.37
CA PHE A 256 3.04 1.18 0.72
C PHE A 256 3.59 0.52 -0.56
N GLY A 257 4.87 0.22 -0.56
CA GLY A 257 5.53 -0.44 -1.69
C GLY A 257 5.74 0.45 -2.91
N SER A 258 5.54 1.76 -2.81
CA SER A 258 5.86 2.70 -3.89
C SER A 258 7.36 2.90 -4.09
N PHE A 259 8.17 2.36 -3.19
CA PHE A 259 9.61 2.60 -3.16
C PHE A 259 10.39 1.92 -4.26
N ILE A 260 9.83 0.90 -4.89
CA ILE A 260 10.72 -0.01 -5.56
C ILE A 260 10.50 -0.03 -7.06
N GLN A 261 9.26 0.05 -7.55
CA GLN A 261 9.06 -0.10 -8.98
C GLN A 261 7.73 0.43 -9.49
N PRO A 262 7.75 1.35 -10.46
CA PRO A 262 6.54 1.58 -11.24
C PRO A 262 6.30 0.32 -12.09
N TYR A 263 5.12 -0.25 -11.98
CA TYR A 263 4.65 -1.17 -13.00
C TYR A 263 4.41 -0.40 -14.27
N PHE A 264 4.93 -0.92 -15.34
CA PHE A 264 4.97 -0.30 -16.64
C PHE A 264 3.61 0.10 -17.17
N ILE A 265 2.56 -0.53 -16.68
CA ILE A 265 1.20 -0.34 -17.21
C ILE A 265 0.46 0.73 -16.46
N ASP A 266 0.74 0.90 -15.17
CA ASP A 266 -0.02 1.79 -14.33
C ASP A 266 0.74 3.06 -14.03
N LEU A 267 0.24 4.17 -14.55
CA LEU A 267 0.51 5.47 -13.95
C LEU A 267 0.21 5.35 -12.46
N PRO A 268 1.12 5.82 -11.58
CA PRO A 268 0.78 6.02 -10.19
C PRO A 268 -0.53 6.79 -10.17
N ARG A 269 -1.49 6.31 -9.41
CA ARG A 269 -2.83 6.85 -9.51
C ARG A 269 -2.89 8.22 -8.88
N HIS A 270 -3.37 9.17 -9.66
CA HIS A 270 -3.82 10.44 -9.15
C HIS A 270 -5.18 10.21 -8.48
N LEU A 271 -5.17 9.91 -7.19
CA LEU A 271 -6.37 9.52 -6.47
C LEU A 271 -6.48 10.29 -5.16
N THR A 272 -7.48 11.14 -5.08
CA THR A 272 -7.91 11.66 -3.79
C THR A 272 -8.98 10.73 -3.22
N ARG A 273 -8.65 10.07 -2.11
CA ARG A 273 -9.51 9.06 -1.46
C ARG A 273 -9.34 9.00 0.03
N ILE A 274 -10.37 8.50 0.70
CA ILE A 274 -10.34 8.05 2.07
C ILE A 274 -10.67 6.56 2.12
N THR A 275 -9.97 5.78 2.95
CA THR A 275 -10.22 4.34 3.12
C THR A 275 -10.10 3.98 4.60
N PRO A 276 -10.92 3.06 5.14
CA PRO A 276 -10.74 2.62 6.52
C PRO A 276 -9.44 1.83 6.67
N ASN A 277 -8.85 1.87 7.86
CA ASN A 277 -7.71 1.03 8.20
C ASN A 277 -8.19 -0.40 8.49
N THR A 278 -7.76 -1.34 7.65
CA THR A 278 -8.04 -2.77 7.81
C THR A 278 -6.78 -3.56 8.15
N SER A 279 -5.64 -2.87 8.25
CA SER A 279 -4.32 -3.42 8.51
C SER A 279 -4.04 -3.64 10.00
N THR A 280 -3.04 -4.46 10.30
CA THR A 280 -2.36 -4.52 11.60
C THR A 280 -1.20 -3.54 11.71
N ASP A 281 -0.97 -2.68 10.70
CA ASP A 281 0.05 -1.64 10.80
C ASP A 281 -0.29 -0.64 11.91
N GLU A 282 0.59 -0.55 12.90
CA GLU A 282 0.40 0.27 14.09
C GLU A 282 0.78 1.73 13.92
N THR A 283 1.41 2.07 12.81
CA THR A 283 2.10 3.36 12.68
C THR A 283 1.57 4.25 11.55
N HIS A 284 1.11 3.69 10.45
CA HIS A 284 0.81 4.45 9.23
C HIS A 284 -0.70 4.65 8.97
N TYR A 285 -1.46 4.97 9.98
CA TYR A 285 -2.89 5.30 9.86
C TYR A 285 -3.22 6.62 10.56
N LEU A 286 -4.39 7.17 10.30
CA LEU A 286 -4.98 8.31 10.96
C LEU A 286 -6.11 7.84 11.87
N ARG A 287 -6.32 8.50 13.02
CA ARG A 287 -7.40 8.19 13.96
C ARG A 287 -8.25 9.41 14.21
N GLY A 288 -9.54 9.32 13.91
CA GLY A 288 -10.49 10.43 14.09
C GLY A 288 -11.66 10.35 13.11
N ALA A 289 -11.79 11.32 12.20
CA ALA A 289 -12.89 11.39 11.25
C ALA A 289 -12.40 11.84 9.87
N ALA A 290 -12.95 11.23 8.83
CA ALA A 290 -12.75 11.63 7.44
C ALA A 290 -14.08 11.68 6.68
N TRP A 291 -14.20 12.64 5.78
CA TRP A 291 -15.36 12.87 4.97
C TRP A 291 -14.96 13.16 3.53
N GLN A 292 -15.68 12.56 2.60
CA GLN A 292 -15.55 12.83 1.17
C GLN A 292 -16.93 12.91 0.52
N GLN A 293 -17.12 13.87 -0.37
CA GLN A 293 -18.37 14.04 -1.14
C GLN A 293 -18.09 14.58 -2.52
N GLN A 294 -18.77 14.03 -3.51
CA GLN A 294 -18.81 14.60 -4.86
C GLN A 294 -20.16 15.29 -5.09
N THR A 295 -20.12 16.52 -5.60
CA THR A 295 -21.29 17.32 -5.94
C THR A 295 -21.06 17.96 -7.31
N GLY A 296 -21.74 17.43 -8.33
CA GLY A 296 -21.49 17.81 -9.72
C GLY A 296 -20.03 17.50 -10.11
N HIS A 297 -19.31 18.52 -10.56
CA HIS A 297 -17.90 18.41 -10.93
C HIS A 297 -16.93 18.50 -9.74
N TRP A 298 -17.39 18.88 -8.55
CA TRP A 298 -16.55 19.08 -7.38
C TRP A 298 -16.51 17.85 -6.50
N GLN A 299 -15.32 17.43 -6.13
CA GLN A 299 -15.07 16.48 -5.06
C GLN A 299 -14.38 17.21 -3.90
N TRP A 300 -14.98 17.08 -2.73
CA TRP A 300 -14.48 17.63 -1.48
C TRP A 300 -14.03 16.50 -0.58
N THR A 301 -12.89 16.65 0.04
CA THR A 301 -12.36 15.71 1.04
C THR A 301 -11.83 16.49 2.22
N ALA A 302 -12.16 16.07 3.45
CA ALA A 302 -11.63 16.68 4.66
C ALA A 302 -11.42 15.59 5.72
N PHE A 303 -10.43 15.80 6.58
CA PHE A 303 -10.15 14.90 7.68
C PHE A 303 -9.58 15.61 8.89
N ALA A 304 -9.75 14.97 10.06
CA ALA A 304 -9.16 15.36 11.32
C ALA A 304 -8.67 14.12 12.07
N SER A 305 -7.44 14.17 12.57
CA SER A 305 -6.81 13.04 13.27
C SER A 305 -6.06 13.49 14.50
N TYR A 306 -6.11 12.67 15.54
CA TYR A 306 -5.24 12.72 16.69
C TYR A 306 -4.66 11.34 16.98
N ARG A 307 -3.33 11.28 17.14
CA ARG A 307 -2.62 10.07 17.55
C ARG A 307 -1.51 10.39 18.53
N ALA A 308 -1.26 9.49 19.46
CA ALA A 308 -0.04 9.47 20.22
C ALA A 308 0.97 8.55 19.54
N LEU A 309 2.12 9.09 19.15
CA LEU A 309 3.19 8.40 18.45
C LEU A 309 4.29 7.97 19.44
N ASP A 310 5.03 6.94 19.07
CA ASP A 310 6.17 6.48 19.85
C ASP A 310 7.39 7.33 19.50
N ALA A 311 7.97 7.95 20.51
CA ALA A 311 9.11 8.85 20.33
C ALA A 311 10.08 8.82 21.50
N SER A 312 11.33 9.17 21.22
CA SER A 312 12.34 9.51 22.22
C SER A 312 12.68 10.99 22.15
N PHE A 313 13.10 11.53 23.29
CA PHE A 313 13.41 12.95 23.44
C PHE A 313 14.84 13.13 23.94
N GLU A 314 15.42 14.28 23.59
CA GLU A 314 16.69 14.76 24.08
C GLU A 314 16.55 16.29 24.28
N ASP A 315 16.85 16.77 25.47
CA ASP A 315 16.73 18.19 25.85
C ASP A 315 15.35 18.83 25.59
N GLY A 316 14.25 18.02 25.66
CA GLY A 316 12.90 18.50 25.43
C GLY A 316 12.48 18.52 23.95
N GLU A 317 13.35 18.14 23.04
CA GLU A 317 13.09 18.04 21.61
C GLU A 317 12.94 16.58 21.16
N VAL A 318 12.24 16.35 20.04
CA VAL A 318 12.05 15.01 19.46
C VAL A 318 13.36 14.52 18.86
N LYS A 319 13.97 13.49 19.46
CA LYS A 319 15.16 12.83 18.94
C LYS A 319 14.84 11.86 17.81
N SER A 320 13.84 11.01 18.01
CA SER A 320 13.41 10.01 17.02
C SER A 320 11.94 9.68 17.19
N VAL A 321 11.26 9.46 16.07
CA VAL A 321 9.92 8.85 15.99
C VAL A 321 10.08 7.42 15.51
N TYR A 322 9.47 6.46 16.21
CA TYR A 322 9.55 5.05 15.90
C TYR A 322 8.34 4.63 15.06
N GLU A 323 8.61 4.05 13.89
CA GLU A 323 7.59 3.63 12.92
C GLU A 323 7.47 2.08 12.85
N ASN A 324 7.86 1.36 13.92
CA ASN A 324 7.82 -0.10 13.96
C ASN A 324 6.71 -0.68 14.86
N GLY A 325 6.10 0.14 15.72
CA GLY A 325 5.01 -0.24 16.61
C GLY A 325 5.39 -1.23 17.74
N TYR A 326 6.66 -1.63 17.86
CA TYR A 326 7.05 -2.67 18.82
C TYR A 326 7.16 -2.17 20.26
N HIS A 327 6.58 -2.94 21.20
CA HIS A 327 6.65 -2.70 22.66
C HIS A 327 7.06 -3.96 23.43
N ARG A 328 8.05 -4.68 22.94
CA ARG A 328 8.48 -6.01 23.39
C ARG A 328 9.38 -6.00 24.63
N ASN A 329 10.02 -4.88 24.89
CA ASN A 329 11.01 -4.72 25.97
C ASN A 329 10.85 -3.37 26.68
N ARG A 330 11.59 -3.19 27.81
CA ARG A 330 11.47 -1.98 28.63
C ARG A 330 11.85 -0.68 27.89
N LEU A 331 12.81 -0.75 26.98
CA LEU A 331 13.23 0.40 26.20
C LEU A 331 12.14 0.80 25.20
N GLU A 332 11.58 -0.13 24.45
CA GLU A 332 10.49 0.12 23.52
C GLU A 332 9.25 0.65 24.26
N LEU A 333 8.88 0.05 25.40
CA LEU A 333 7.78 0.53 26.24
C LEU A 333 7.99 1.96 26.77
N SER A 334 9.22 2.39 27.02
CA SER A 334 9.50 3.75 27.51
C SER A 334 9.23 4.83 26.45
N HIS A 335 9.19 4.45 25.18
CA HIS A 335 8.93 5.36 24.06
C HIS A 335 7.45 5.38 23.63
N ARG A 336 6.64 4.49 24.18
CA ARG A 336 5.26 4.27 23.76
C ARG A 336 4.38 5.49 23.98
N SER A 337 3.68 5.92 22.92
CA SER A 337 2.65 6.96 22.96
C SER A 337 3.08 8.27 23.62
N THR A 338 4.36 8.67 23.46
CA THR A 338 4.95 9.81 24.15
C THR A 338 4.82 11.13 23.40
N LEU A 339 4.54 11.12 22.09
CA LEU A 339 4.44 12.30 21.24
C LEU A 339 3.02 12.47 20.69
N GLY A 340 2.27 13.47 21.15
CA GLY A 340 0.96 13.81 20.60
C GLY A 340 1.10 14.41 19.19
N HIS A 341 0.28 13.93 18.22
CA HIS A 341 0.22 14.40 16.85
C HIS A 341 -1.21 14.71 16.45
N TYR A 342 -1.50 15.97 16.15
CA TYR A 342 -2.75 16.46 15.58
C TYR A 342 -2.55 16.74 14.10
N GLN A 343 -3.47 16.29 13.29
CA GLN A 343 -3.41 16.45 11.84
C GLN A 343 -4.77 16.81 11.29
N LEU A 344 -4.80 17.86 10.47
CA LEU A 344 -5.98 18.35 9.78
C LEU A 344 -5.65 18.52 8.30
N GLY A 345 -6.57 18.17 7.42
CA GLY A 345 -6.37 18.41 6.01
C GLY A 345 -7.67 18.46 5.23
N ALA A 346 -7.61 19.13 4.09
CA ALA A 346 -8.69 19.25 3.13
C ALA A 346 -8.16 19.25 1.70
N HIS A 347 -8.97 18.77 0.79
CA HIS A 347 -8.69 18.78 -0.64
C HIS A 347 -9.97 19.07 -1.42
N ALA A 348 -9.89 19.94 -2.42
CA ALA A 348 -10.93 20.23 -3.35
C ALA A 348 -10.45 19.88 -4.76
N ALA A 349 -11.16 19.02 -5.46
CA ALA A 349 -10.88 18.65 -6.85
C ALA A 349 -12.03 19.00 -7.77
N TRP A 350 -11.72 19.60 -8.91
CA TRP A 350 -12.65 19.83 -10.00
C TRP A 350 -12.43 18.77 -11.07
N LYS A 351 -13.46 17.94 -11.30
CA LYS A 351 -13.39 16.74 -12.12
C LYS A 351 -14.22 16.88 -13.38
N GLN A 352 -13.59 16.68 -14.51
CA GLN A 352 -14.21 16.44 -15.79
C GLN A 352 -13.91 15.02 -16.28
N PRO A 353 -14.56 14.51 -17.32
CA PRO A 353 -14.36 13.14 -17.79
C PRO A 353 -12.89 12.77 -18.07
N GLN A 354 -12.10 13.73 -18.54
CA GLN A 354 -10.70 13.51 -18.92
C GLN A 354 -9.70 14.34 -18.12
N THR A 355 -10.14 15.32 -17.32
CA THR A 355 -9.25 16.27 -16.66
C THR A 355 -9.67 16.49 -15.22
N GLU A 356 -8.71 16.53 -14.34
CA GLU A 356 -8.89 16.81 -12.92
C GLU A 356 -7.86 17.86 -12.46
N TRP A 357 -8.34 18.85 -11.70
CA TRP A 357 -7.52 19.84 -11.01
C TRP A 357 -7.82 19.78 -9.54
N GLY A 358 -6.81 19.83 -8.70
CA GLY A 358 -7.00 19.79 -7.27
C GLY A 358 -6.13 20.80 -6.54
N VAL A 359 -6.59 21.16 -5.34
CA VAL A 359 -5.84 21.95 -4.36
C VAL A 359 -6.02 21.30 -3.01
N GLY A 360 -4.90 21.01 -2.34
CA GLY A 360 -4.84 20.41 -1.03
C GLY A 360 -4.17 21.31 0.01
N ILE A 361 -4.57 21.17 1.26
CA ILE A 361 -3.93 21.80 2.41
C ILE A 361 -3.83 20.79 3.54
N GLU A 362 -2.70 20.78 4.25
CA GLU A 362 -2.46 19.95 5.42
C GLU A 362 -1.77 20.75 6.50
N ARG A 363 -2.24 20.60 7.74
CA ARG A 363 -1.61 21.13 8.94
C ARG A 363 -1.32 20.00 9.93
N ASN A 364 -0.08 19.94 10.38
CA ASN A 364 0.39 19.04 11.42
C ASN A 364 0.81 19.85 12.65
N HIS A 365 0.48 19.36 13.86
CA HIS A 365 0.93 19.91 15.13
C HIS A 365 1.38 18.76 16.04
N PHE A 366 2.60 18.86 16.56
CA PHE A 366 3.18 17.91 17.50
C PHE A 366 3.27 18.53 18.91
N SER A 367 3.09 17.72 19.94
CA SER A 367 3.16 18.18 21.33
C SER A 367 4.55 18.63 21.76
N GLN A 368 5.59 18.18 21.06
CA GLN A 368 6.99 18.55 21.30
C GLN A 368 7.65 18.98 20.00
N PRO A 369 8.60 19.94 20.04
CA PRO A 369 9.27 20.44 18.86
C PRO A 369 10.32 19.45 18.33
N PHE A 370 10.52 19.48 17.01
CA PHE A 370 11.65 18.84 16.36
C PHE A 370 12.84 19.82 16.31
N PRO A 371 14.09 19.35 16.47
CA PRO A 371 15.26 20.19 16.50
C PRO A 371 15.52 20.90 15.17
N GLU A 372 16.04 22.11 15.22
CA GLU A 372 16.46 22.86 14.03
C GLU A 372 17.74 22.28 13.41
N ASN A 373 18.56 21.63 14.20
CA ASN A 373 19.86 21.15 13.77
C ASN A 373 19.78 19.91 12.90
N LYS A 374 20.70 19.84 11.95
CA LYS A 374 20.96 18.62 11.18
C LYS A 374 21.45 17.52 12.12
N THR A 375 21.10 16.26 11.79
CA THR A 375 21.70 15.12 12.48
C THR A 375 23.24 15.20 12.44
N ALA A 376 23.94 14.49 13.34
CA ALA A 376 25.41 14.44 13.40
C ALA A 376 26.08 14.09 12.06
N ARG A 377 25.36 13.48 11.12
CA ARG A 377 25.84 13.18 9.76
C ARG A 377 25.46 14.23 8.72
N GLY A 378 24.91 15.38 9.11
CA GLY A 378 24.44 16.40 8.17
C GLY A 378 23.17 16.05 7.39
N VAL A 379 22.50 14.98 7.75
CA VAL A 379 21.20 14.61 7.16
C VAL A 379 20.16 15.62 7.64
N PRO A 380 19.36 16.23 6.75
CA PRO A 380 18.35 17.19 7.14
C PRO A 380 17.35 16.60 8.13
N SER A 381 16.95 17.39 9.13
CA SER A 381 15.84 17.01 10.01
C SER A 381 14.56 16.84 9.18
N PRO A 382 13.73 15.85 9.48
CA PRO A 382 12.46 15.66 8.75
C PRO A 382 11.49 16.82 8.97
N MET A 383 11.63 17.56 10.07
CA MET A 383 10.78 18.67 10.45
C MET A 383 11.55 19.59 11.40
N VAL A 384 11.13 20.85 11.51
CA VAL A 384 11.64 21.85 12.45
C VAL A 384 10.49 22.45 13.24
N GLY A 385 10.66 22.59 14.55
CA GLY A 385 9.61 23.07 15.45
C GLY A 385 8.47 22.06 15.62
N ASN A 386 7.30 22.51 16.04
CA ASN A 386 6.16 21.65 16.35
C ASN A 386 4.97 21.82 15.39
N ASN A 387 5.06 22.70 14.38
CA ASN A 387 4.00 22.95 13.42
C ASN A 387 4.52 22.80 12.00
N ALA A 388 3.77 22.10 11.15
CA ALA A 388 3.99 22.06 9.71
C ALA A 388 2.68 22.41 9.00
N LEU A 389 2.76 23.30 8.02
CA LEU A 389 1.68 23.65 7.12
C LEU A 389 2.19 23.50 5.69
N ALA A 390 1.46 22.78 4.86
CA ALA A 390 1.79 22.61 3.46
C ALA A 390 0.54 22.73 2.58
N ILE A 391 0.75 23.17 1.34
CA ILE A 391 -0.30 23.33 0.31
C ILE A 391 0.16 22.60 -0.93
N SER A 392 -0.73 21.89 -1.59
CA SER A 392 -0.48 21.25 -2.89
C SER A 392 -1.43 21.74 -3.96
N VAL A 393 -0.95 21.71 -5.20
CA VAL A 393 -1.75 21.84 -6.41
C VAL A 393 -1.48 20.62 -7.26
N ASP A 394 -2.52 20.02 -7.78
CA ASP A 394 -2.42 18.80 -8.55
C ASP A 394 -3.23 18.88 -9.86
N PHE A 395 -2.81 18.07 -10.81
CA PHE A 395 -3.39 18.01 -12.13
C PHE A 395 -3.32 16.59 -12.68
N ALA A 396 -4.41 16.14 -13.31
CA ALA A 396 -4.42 14.92 -14.09
C ALA A 396 -5.19 15.12 -15.40
N HIS A 397 -4.67 14.54 -16.48
CA HIS A 397 -5.36 14.47 -17.74
C HIS A 397 -5.18 13.10 -18.39
N TYR A 398 -6.27 12.52 -18.87
CA TYR A 398 -6.29 11.22 -19.50
C TYR A 398 -6.94 11.30 -20.87
N SER A 399 -6.19 10.93 -21.89
CA SER A 399 -6.68 10.78 -23.24
C SER A 399 -6.46 9.35 -23.74
N ARG A 400 -6.92 9.06 -24.95
CA ARG A 400 -6.73 7.73 -25.55
C ARG A 400 -5.27 7.34 -25.70
N ARG A 401 -4.37 8.30 -25.98
CA ARG A 401 -2.95 8.04 -26.25
C ARG A 401 -2.03 8.39 -25.11
N TRP A 402 -2.38 9.33 -24.27
CA TRP A 402 -1.50 9.79 -23.20
C TRP A 402 -2.26 10.11 -21.93
N GLY A 403 -1.61 9.91 -20.82
CA GLY A 403 -2.06 10.30 -19.51
C GLY A 403 -0.94 11.06 -18.80
N LEU A 404 -1.27 12.23 -18.29
CA LEU A 404 -0.38 13.07 -17.51
C LEU A 404 -0.95 13.23 -16.12
N GLN A 405 -0.09 13.11 -15.11
CA GLN A 405 -0.42 13.38 -13.72
C GLN A 405 0.71 14.16 -13.10
N SER A 406 0.40 15.16 -12.31
CA SER A 406 1.40 15.95 -11.59
C SER A 406 0.87 16.47 -10.28
N GLU A 407 1.77 16.69 -9.33
CA GLU A 407 1.50 17.37 -8.07
C GLU A 407 2.71 18.23 -7.73
N GLY A 408 2.46 19.44 -7.28
CA GLY A 408 3.44 20.35 -6.73
C GLY A 408 3.02 20.75 -5.32
N THR A 409 3.95 20.75 -4.37
CA THR A 409 3.68 21.06 -2.96
C THR A 409 4.71 22.04 -2.44
N ILE A 410 4.25 22.98 -1.63
CA ILE A 410 5.09 23.94 -0.89
C ILE A 410 4.67 23.96 0.57
N ASN A 411 5.63 24.00 1.48
CA ASN A 411 5.36 24.17 2.90
C ASN A 411 5.66 25.60 3.39
N ALA A 412 5.29 25.88 4.64
CA ALA A 412 5.48 27.21 5.27
C ALA A 412 6.95 27.62 5.39
N THR A 413 7.91 26.70 5.33
CA THR A 413 9.36 27.01 5.35
C THR A 413 9.95 27.26 3.96
N GLY A 414 9.13 27.21 2.90
CA GLY A 414 9.54 27.37 1.51
C GLY A 414 10.12 26.11 0.86
N ALA A 415 10.09 24.95 1.55
CA ALA A 415 10.50 23.70 0.94
C ALA A 415 9.46 23.27 -0.12
N THR A 416 9.94 22.77 -1.27
CA THR A 416 9.11 22.41 -2.42
C THR A 416 9.30 20.96 -2.81
N ALA A 417 8.22 20.32 -3.25
CA ALA A 417 8.27 19.04 -3.94
C ALA A 417 7.45 19.07 -5.22
N PHE A 418 7.89 18.30 -6.18
CA PHE A 418 7.21 18.12 -7.46
C PHE A 418 7.35 16.67 -7.92
N ALA A 419 6.25 16.09 -8.42
CA ALA A 419 6.25 14.82 -9.11
C ALA A 419 5.34 14.90 -10.34
N ALA A 420 5.81 14.33 -11.46
CA ALA A 420 5.03 14.24 -12.69
C ALA A 420 5.23 12.88 -13.35
N PHE A 421 4.15 12.31 -13.88
CA PHE A 421 4.13 11.06 -14.61
C PHE A 421 3.45 11.27 -15.96
N LEU A 422 4.08 10.83 -17.01
CA LEU A 422 3.54 10.80 -18.35
C LEU A 422 3.57 9.37 -18.88
N ARG A 423 2.40 8.86 -19.24
CA ARG A 423 2.23 7.62 -20.00
C ARG A 423 1.86 7.97 -21.44
N TYR A 424 2.55 7.42 -22.39
CA TYR A 424 2.28 7.64 -23.80
C TYR A 424 2.14 6.32 -24.56
N GLN A 425 1.00 6.13 -25.23
CA GLN A 425 0.73 4.98 -26.09
C GLN A 425 1.26 5.27 -27.49
N LEU A 426 2.44 4.74 -27.82
CA LEU A 426 3.07 4.91 -29.14
C LEU A 426 2.28 4.20 -30.23
N THR A 427 1.98 2.91 -29.99
CA THR A 427 1.18 2.05 -30.88
C THR A 427 0.15 1.28 -30.04
N ALA A 428 -0.65 0.43 -30.64
CA ALA A 428 -1.59 -0.42 -29.90
C ALA A 428 -0.88 -1.34 -28.89
N SER A 429 0.41 -1.65 -29.13
CA SER A 429 1.20 -2.59 -28.33
C SER A 429 2.39 -1.96 -27.60
N ASP A 430 2.72 -0.69 -27.86
CA ASP A 430 3.92 -0.05 -27.32
C ASP A 430 3.55 1.12 -26.42
N ILE A 431 4.09 1.13 -25.21
CA ILE A 431 3.85 2.15 -24.18
C ILE A 431 5.19 2.73 -23.72
N LEU A 432 5.27 4.04 -23.61
CA LEU A 432 6.32 4.77 -22.93
C LEU A 432 5.82 5.34 -21.61
N LEU A 433 6.68 5.30 -20.58
CA LEU A 433 6.49 5.94 -19.31
C LEU A 433 7.64 6.89 -19.02
N LEU A 434 7.33 8.10 -18.60
CA LEU A 434 8.28 9.09 -18.09
C LEU A 434 7.83 9.51 -16.70
N GLN A 435 8.76 9.51 -15.73
CA GLN A 435 8.52 10.09 -14.42
C GLN A 435 9.64 11.07 -14.08
N LEU A 436 9.24 12.25 -13.65
CA LEU A 436 10.12 13.28 -13.11
C LEU A 436 9.76 13.51 -11.65
N ARG A 437 10.78 13.71 -10.79
CA ARG A 437 10.57 14.11 -9.41
C ARG A 437 11.68 15.01 -8.90
N HIS A 438 11.30 15.95 -8.06
CA HIS A 438 12.20 16.83 -7.33
C HIS A 438 11.64 17.07 -5.94
N PHE A 439 12.44 16.75 -4.92
CA PHE A 439 12.11 16.99 -3.52
C PHE A 439 13.24 17.79 -2.90
N SER A 440 12.92 18.95 -2.35
CA SER A 440 13.91 19.82 -1.67
C SER A 440 14.56 19.11 -0.48
N GLY A 441 15.63 19.68 0.05
CA GLY A 441 16.43 19.06 1.11
C GLY A 441 15.67 18.82 2.42
N HIS A 442 14.65 19.61 2.71
CA HIS A 442 13.79 19.45 3.88
C HIS A 442 12.50 18.71 3.54
N ASN A 443 11.92 18.02 4.52
CA ASN A 443 10.65 17.36 4.33
C ASN A 443 9.54 18.39 4.05
N ILE A 444 8.65 18.03 3.15
CA ILE A 444 7.54 18.90 2.73
C ILE A 444 6.38 18.79 3.72
N ALA A 445 5.98 17.55 3.99
CA ALA A 445 4.90 17.21 4.91
C ALA A 445 5.23 15.88 5.60
N PRO A 446 5.00 15.75 6.93
CA PRO A 446 5.30 14.53 7.67
C PRO A 446 4.62 13.28 7.12
N SER A 447 3.42 13.46 6.54
CA SER A 447 2.57 12.39 6.00
C SER A 447 2.74 12.16 4.50
N ALA A 448 3.68 12.86 3.85
CA ALA A 448 3.96 12.66 2.42
C ALA A 448 4.49 11.25 2.17
N ARG A 449 3.89 10.57 1.19
CA ARG A 449 4.31 9.24 0.70
C ARG A 449 4.05 9.18 -0.81
N THR A 450 5.10 9.11 -1.58
CA THR A 450 5.04 9.04 -3.04
C THR A 450 6.14 8.11 -3.56
N PHE A 451 6.29 7.99 -4.87
CA PHE A 451 7.39 7.22 -5.47
C PHE A 451 8.73 7.92 -5.22
N GLN A 452 9.61 7.30 -4.45
CA GLN A 452 10.90 7.81 -4.01
C GLN A 452 11.91 6.68 -3.77
N GLN A 453 13.20 7.00 -3.67
CA GLN A 453 14.25 6.06 -3.28
C GLN A 453 14.65 6.19 -1.79
N GLY A 454 14.43 7.34 -1.22
CA GLY A 454 14.62 7.59 0.21
C GLY A 454 13.47 7.07 1.07
N SER A 455 13.61 7.09 2.39
CA SER A 455 12.54 6.73 3.33
C SER A 455 11.49 7.84 3.51
N LYS A 456 11.81 9.08 3.13
CA LYS A 456 10.93 10.26 3.25
C LYS A 456 10.96 11.09 1.97
N VAL A 457 9.90 11.86 1.72
CA VAL A 457 9.77 12.76 0.56
C VAL A 457 10.63 14.01 0.82
N GLN A 458 11.93 13.84 0.64
CA GLN A 458 12.92 14.91 0.80
C GLN A 458 14.23 14.54 0.10
N ASN A 459 15.05 15.57 -0.24
CA ASN A 459 16.42 15.40 -0.67
C ASN A 459 16.61 14.43 -1.84
N GLU A 460 15.76 14.52 -2.88
CA GLU A 460 15.84 13.60 -4.01
C GLU A 460 15.42 14.27 -5.31
N MET A 461 16.21 14.06 -6.35
CA MET A 461 15.88 14.36 -7.74
C MET A 461 15.94 13.06 -8.52
N GLY A 462 14.97 12.81 -9.41
CA GLY A 462 14.94 11.55 -10.15
C GLY A 462 14.24 11.64 -11.48
N LEU A 463 14.76 10.85 -12.40
CA LEU A 463 14.18 10.60 -13.72
C LEU A 463 14.01 9.09 -13.89
N LEU A 464 12.85 8.67 -14.36
CA LEU A 464 12.59 7.29 -14.74
C LEU A 464 12.03 7.26 -16.17
N LEU A 465 12.55 6.37 -16.98
CA LEU A 465 12.06 6.05 -18.32
C LEU A 465 11.65 4.58 -18.34
N GLY A 466 10.44 4.31 -18.79
CA GLY A 466 9.90 2.97 -18.95
C GLY A 466 9.45 2.70 -20.39
N TYR A 467 9.62 1.49 -20.84
CA TYR A 467 9.12 1.00 -22.12
C TYR A 467 8.50 -0.37 -21.97
N GLU A 468 7.33 -0.54 -22.55
CA GLU A 468 6.63 -1.80 -22.63
C GLU A 468 6.19 -2.08 -24.05
N THR A 469 6.33 -3.33 -24.50
CA THR A 469 5.80 -3.79 -25.77
C THR A 469 5.21 -5.19 -25.69
N ALA A 470 4.06 -5.38 -26.32
CA ALA A 470 3.42 -6.66 -26.58
C ALA A 470 3.23 -6.90 -28.09
N ARG A 471 4.15 -6.34 -28.91
CA ARG A 471 4.10 -6.45 -30.38
C ARG A 471 4.17 -7.89 -30.87
N TRP A 472 4.89 -8.74 -30.15
CA TRP A 472 5.03 -10.15 -30.51
C TRP A 472 3.94 -10.97 -29.81
N ARG A 473 3.21 -11.77 -30.57
CA ARG A 473 2.02 -12.49 -30.10
C ARG A 473 2.22 -13.31 -28.81
N LYS A 474 3.45 -13.79 -28.56
CA LYS A 474 3.78 -14.64 -27.41
C LYS A 474 4.77 -14.03 -26.43
N LEU A 475 5.37 -12.89 -26.78
CA LEU A 475 6.41 -12.25 -25.98
C LEU A 475 5.99 -10.84 -25.60
N ARG A 476 6.02 -10.55 -24.32
CA ARG A 476 5.91 -9.22 -23.75
C ARG A 476 7.26 -8.83 -23.19
N TRP A 477 7.69 -7.64 -23.47
CA TRP A 477 8.92 -7.06 -22.94
C TRP A 477 8.59 -5.76 -22.20
N GLN A 478 9.10 -5.67 -20.97
CA GLN A 478 8.99 -4.50 -20.12
C GLN A 478 10.38 -4.12 -19.62
N SER A 479 10.76 -2.86 -19.73
CA SER A 479 12.04 -2.38 -19.22
C SER A 479 11.93 -0.98 -18.67
N PHE A 480 12.61 -0.68 -17.57
CA PHE A 480 12.79 0.67 -17.09
C PHE A 480 14.22 0.96 -16.69
N ALA A 481 14.60 2.22 -16.86
CA ALA A 481 15.83 2.77 -16.35
C ALA A 481 15.52 3.99 -15.49
N GLN A 482 16.12 4.06 -14.32
CA GLN A 482 15.95 5.14 -13.39
C GLN A 482 17.31 5.67 -12.96
N ILE A 483 17.47 6.98 -12.97
CA ILE A 483 18.58 7.68 -12.35
C ILE A 483 18.03 8.58 -11.23
N TYR A 484 18.76 8.68 -10.14
CA TYR A 484 18.41 9.58 -9.04
C TYR A 484 19.66 10.16 -8.37
N HIS A 485 19.47 11.32 -7.76
CA HIS A 485 20.51 12.07 -7.05
C HIS A 485 19.96 12.62 -5.74
N HIS A 486 20.75 12.47 -4.69
CA HIS A 486 20.53 13.09 -3.38
C HIS A 486 21.50 14.27 -3.20
N PRO A 487 21.03 15.53 -3.31
CA PRO A 487 21.86 16.72 -3.18
C PRO A 487 22.52 16.90 -1.81
N LEU A 488 21.93 16.34 -0.77
CA LEU A 488 22.46 16.38 0.60
C LEU A 488 22.82 14.96 1.08
N PRO A 489 23.62 14.84 2.14
CA PRO A 489 23.92 13.56 2.75
C PRO A 489 22.66 12.75 3.09
N THR A 490 22.79 11.43 3.06
CA THR A 490 21.76 10.48 3.48
C THR A 490 22.32 9.59 4.58
N TRP A 491 21.48 8.78 5.20
CA TRP A 491 21.94 7.83 6.22
C TRP A 491 23.05 6.87 5.73
N ARG A 492 23.03 6.51 4.43
CA ARG A 492 23.99 5.57 3.82
C ARG A 492 25.14 6.26 3.08
N ALA A 493 25.04 7.56 2.82
CA ALA A 493 26.03 8.32 2.08
C ALA A 493 26.28 9.66 2.78
N ALA A 494 27.47 9.83 3.35
CA ALA A 494 27.86 11.02 4.11
C ALA A 494 28.15 12.25 3.22
N ALA A 495 27.94 12.14 1.92
CA ALA A 495 28.08 13.21 0.92
C ALA A 495 26.94 13.10 -0.12
N PRO A 496 26.73 14.13 -0.97
CA PRO A 496 25.81 14.04 -2.11
C PRO A 496 26.07 12.78 -2.92
N SER A 497 25.01 12.06 -3.26
CA SER A 497 25.15 10.72 -3.83
C SER A 497 24.15 10.45 -4.93
N SER A 498 24.51 9.58 -5.86
CA SER A 498 23.69 9.20 -6.99
C SER A 498 23.46 7.69 -7.04
N GLY A 499 22.42 7.29 -7.74
CA GLY A 499 22.13 5.90 -8.01
C GLY A 499 21.44 5.69 -9.35
N PHE A 500 21.53 4.46 -9.81
CA PHE A 500 20.94 3.98 -11.06
C PHE A 500 20.28 2.63 -10.83
N VAL A 501 19.11 2.45 -11.41
CA VAL A 501 18.39 1.16 -11.43
C VAL A 501 17.96 0.86 -12.85
N LEU A 502 18.30 -0.33 -13.33
CA LEU A 502 17.80 -0.90 -14.58
C LEU A 502 17.06 -2.19 -14.25
N GLN A 503 15.86 -2.35 -14.77
CA GLN A 503 15.17 -3.64 -14.72
C GLN A 503 14.56 -3.95 -16.07
N THR A 504 14.66 -5.21 -16.46
CA THR A 504 13.99 -5.73 -17.65
C THR A 504 13.29 -7.04 -17.32
N LEU A 505 12.10 -7.23 -17.87
CA LEU A 505 11.27 -8.41 -17.72
C LEU A 505 10.81 -8.86 -19.10
N PHE A 506 11.11 -10.09 -19.45
CA PHE A 506 10.59 -10.78 -20.62
C PHE A 506 9.58 -11.83 -20.15
N THR A 507 8.39 -11.80 -20.70
CA THR A 507 7.35 -12.79 -20.42
C THR A 507 6.99 -13.48 -21.72
N TYR A 508 7.21 -14.80 -21.79
CA TYR A 508 6.93 -15.61 -22.97
C TYR A 508 5.82 -16.64 -22.66
N ALA A 509 4.67 -16.47 -23.31
CA ALA A 509 3.55 -17.41 -23.22
C ALA A 509 3.71 -18.48 -24.32
N ALA A 510 4.35 -19.60 -24.01
CA ALA A 510 4.52 -20.71 -24.94
C ALA A 510 3.17 -21.26 -25.39
N HIS A 511 2.28 -21.50 -24.44
CA HIS A 511 0.89 -21.93 -24.61
C HIS A 511 -0.02 -21.23 -23.61
N ARG A 512 -1.35 -21.41 -23.71
CA ARG A 512 -2.33 -20.87 -22.74
C ARG A 512 -2.12 -21.37 -21.31
N ARG A 513 -1.37 -22.46 -21.13
CA ARG A 513 -1.12 -23.14 -19.85
C ARG A 513 0.33 -23.03 -19.41
N GLU A 514 1.19 -22.42 -20.21
CA GLU A 514 2.64 -22.39 -19.99
C GLU A 514 3.20 -20.99 -20.24
N GLN A 515 3.86 -20.46 -19.24
CA GLN A 515 4.49 -19.14 -19.26
C GLN A 515 5.90 -19.22 -18.70
N TRP A 516 6.82 -18.52 -19.35
CA TRP A 516 8.18 -18.29 -18.91
C TRP A 516 8.38 -16.82 -18.67
N SER A 517 9.03 -16.44 -17.58
CA SER A 517 9.45 -15.07 -17.34
C SER A 517 10.94 -15.02 -16.98
N LEU A 518 11.64 -14.03 -17.54
CA LEU A 518 13.04 -13.74 -17.25
C LEU A 518 13.14 -12.31 -16.78
N ARG A 519 13.52 -12.11 -15.52
CA ARG A 519 13.74 -10.81 -14.91
C ARG A 519 15.23 -10.61 -14.65
N TYR A 520 15.77 -9.52 -15.16
CA TYR A 520 17.10 -9.03 -14.81
C TYR A 520 16.98 -7.66 -14.15
N ARG A 521 17.69 -7.46 -13.05
CA ARG A 521 17.76 -6.21 -12.33
C ARG A 521 19.19 -5.86 -12.00
N LEU A 522 19.56 -4.61 -12.29
CA LEU A 522 20.82 -3.99 -11.93
C LEU A 522 20.53 -2.77 -11.06
N THR A 523 21.09 -2.73 -9.87
CA THR A 523 21.07 -1.58 -8.98
C THR A 523 22.49 -1.15 -8.71
N SER A 524 22.81 0.11 -8.95
CA SER A 524 24.10 0.70 -8.65
C SER A 524 23.87 2.00 -7.87
N LYS A 525 24.50 2.14 -6.71
CA LYS A 525 24.32 3.32 -5.84
C LYS A 525 25.60 3.64 -5.10
N GLN A 526 25.81 4.93 -4.87
CA GLN A 526 26.92 5.42 -4.06
C GLN A 526 26.62 5.27 -2.56
N GLN A 527 27.59 4.76 -1.83
CA GLN A 527 27.56 4.61 -0.38
C GLN A 527 28.89 4.99 0.23
N THR A 528 28.88 5.49 1.47
CA THR A 528 30.09 5.83 2.20
C THR A 528 30.96 4.59 2.45
N ILE A 529 32.26 4.73 2.23
CA ILE A 529 33.23 3.74 2.65
C ILE A 529 33.33 3.82 4.18
N PRO A 530 33.04 2.76 4.94
CA PRO A 530 32.86 2.84 6.41
C PRO A 530 34.03 3.47 7.16
N GLN A 531 35.26 3.29 6.69
CA GLN A 531 36.48 3.76 7.35
C GLN A 531 37.03 5.08 6.74
N HIS A 532 36.42 5.60 5.68
CA HIS A 532 36.96 6.72 4.90
C HIS A 532 35.87 7.77 4.58
N ALA A 533 34.95 8.04 5.53
CA ALA A 533 33.96 9.09 5.31
C ALA A 533 34.68 10.46 5.13
N PRO A 534 34.24 11.33 4.17
CA PRO A 534 33.01 11.24 3.37
C PRO A 534 33.17 10.55 1.99
N LEU A 535 34.23 9.78 1.76
CA LEU A 535 34.46 9.13 0.47
C LEU A 535 33.35 8.14 0.15
N LEU A 536 32.90 8.18 -1.10
CA LEU A 536 31.84 7.32 -1.62
C LEU A 536 32.42 6.27 -2.57
N GLN A 537 31.82 5.09 -2.53
CA GLN A 537 32.05 4.04 -3.51
C GLN A 537 30.73 3.62 -4.18
N TRP A 538 30.83 3.14 -5.42
CA TRP A 538 29.70 2.51 -6.09
C TRP A 538 29.52 1.07 -5.58
N VAL A 539 28.33 0.79 -5.10
CA VAL A 539 27.92 -0.56 -4.73
C VAL A 539 26.92 -1.05 -5.77
N MET A 540 27.32 -2.10 -6.48
CA MET A 540 26.53 -2.72 -7.55
C MET A 540 25.93 -4.03 -7.06
N ARG A 541 24.62 -4.22 -7.31
CA ARG A 541 23.93 -5.49 -7.11
C ARG A 541 23.22 -5.87 -8.39
N GLN A 542 23.37 -7.12 -8.80
CA GLN A 542 22.67 -7.71 -9.93
C GLN A 542 21.82 -8.86 -9.43
N SER A 543 20.68 -9.08 -10.05
CA SER A 543 19.86 -10.26 -9.81
C SER A 543 19.24 -10.71 -11.13
N LEU A 544 19.19 -12.02 -11.31
CA LEU A 544 18.56 -12.69 -12.46
C LEU A 544 17.58 -13.72 -11.91
N ARG A 545 16.31 -13.64 -12.35
CA ARG A 545 15.30 -14.64 -12.01
C ARG A 545 14.72 -15.23 -13.30
N LEU A 546 14.75 -16.55 -13.40
CA LEU A 546 14.03 -17.31 -14.41
C LEU A 546 12.87 -18.05 -13.73
N GLN A 547 11.66 -17.80 -14.18
CA GLN A 547 10.46 -18.44 -13.66
C GLN A 547 9.78 -19.22 -14.79
N HIS A 548 9.35 -20.42 -14.46
CA HIS A 548 8.50 -21.25 -15.30
C HIS A 548 7.19 -21.55 -14.57
N GLN A 549 6.07 -21.29 -15.22
CA GLN A 549 4.74 -21.55 -14.70
C GLN A 549 3.97 -22.44 -15.69
N TYR A 550 3.41 -23.54 -15.18
CA TYR A 550 2.57 -24.45 -15.94
C TYR A 550 1.28 -24.72 -15.18
N SER A 551 0.12 -24.58 -15.85
CA SER A 551 -1.20 -24.82 -15.25
C SER A 551 -1.98 -25.88 -16.02
N SER A 552 -2.52 -26.90 -15.32
CA SER A 552 -3.33 -27.96 -15.91
C SER A 552 -4.48 -28.33 -14.98
N GLY A 553 -5.70 -27.95 -15.36
CA GLY A 553 -6.89 -28.18 -14.52
C GLY A 553 -6.79 -27.47 -13.17
N ALA A 554 -6.81 -28.24 -12.08
CA ALA A 554 -6.67 -27.74 -10.71
C ALA A 554 -5.19 -27.65 -10.25
N TRP A 555 -4.22 -28.04 -11.08
CA TRP A 555 -2.81 -28.06 -10.71
C TRP A 555 -2.08 -26.88 -11.36
N MET A 556 -1.28 -26.18 -10.56
CA MET A 556 -0.30 -25.21 -11.00
C MET A 556 1.08 -25.62 -10.51
N TRP A 557 2.03 -25.62 -11.43
CA TRP A 557 3.45 -25.85 -11.15
C TRP A 557 4.23 -24.60 -11.43
N GLN A 558 5.00 -24.15 -10.45
CA GLN A 558 5.88 -22.99 -10.58
C GLN A 558 7.29 -23.36 -10.13
N THR A 559 8.28 -22.95 -10.91
CA THR A 559 9.70 -23.14 -10.60
C THR A 559 10.41 -21.81 -10.77
N ASN A 560 11.13 -21.37 -9.75
CA ASN A 560 11.92 -20.16 -9.75
C ASN A 560 13.42 -20.55 -9.63
N LEU A 561 14.25 -19.93 -10.47
CA LEU A 561 15.70 -20.03 -10.42
C LEU A 561 16.25 -18.61 -10.24
N ASP A 562 16.89 -18.35 -9.10
CA ASP A 562 17.46 -17.07 -8.72
C ASP A 562 18.99 -17.12 -8.77
N GLY A 563 19.62 -16.03 -9.32
CA GLY A 563 21.06 -15.90 -9.42
C GLY A 563 21.56 -14.47 -9.25
#